data_f2bbcef438bfc275510f7e273d09bdd1
#
_entry.id   f2bbcef438bfc275510f7e273d09bdd1
#
_cell.length_a   1.000
_cell.length_b   1.000
_cell.length_c   1.000
_cell.angle_alpha   90.00
_cell.angle_beta   90.00
_cell.angle_gamma   90.00
#
_symmetry.space_group_name_H-M   'P 1'
#
loop_
_entity.id
_entity.type
_entity.pdbx_description
1 polymer ?
#
loop_
_entity_poly.entity_id
_entity_poly.type
_entity_poly.pdbx_seq_one_letter_code
_entity_poly.pdbx_strand_id
1 'polypeptide(L)'
;MGYGNRRPLRTWVAFTAFFAMVVSAMSPQAEAAPPAGSAAASSYFMYVATYTDGKSKSKGIYSYRFDAKTGKLTPIGLAAEIVNPGWLSTDPTHRFLYAVTERPNERGPGAYTKDGSVSSYAIDPKTGALTFLNKVNSHGGGPCYILVDPTGKTLFLANYGTGSVVSFAIKPDGSIGERISFDQHSGSSVDHARQEGPHAHAAVLSPDHRFLFVPDLGTDQVKIYKVDAVKGTFSPNDPAYVTMKPGLGPRHFTFGKDGRFAYVLCEMGSSVVVFSYDAAKGSLTTIQTAYNLPADFKGIDNSAEIEVDRSGRFLYASNRGHDSITVYAIDPAKGTLTLVQNIPTQGSIPRNFALDPTGKYVVVGNQISNELLVFDVNQKYGTLKPTGEKVDLDEPICIVFVPAA
;
A
#
# COMPACT_ATOMS: atom_id res chain seq x y z
N MET A 1 94.22 -16.05 34.38
CA MET A 1 93.77 -14.85 35.19
C MET A 1 92.51 -14.38 34.53
N GLY A 2 91.45 -14.28 35.27
CA GLY A 2 90.24 -13.66 34.75
C GLY A 2 88.95 -14.31 35.28
N TYR A 3 88.45 -13.74 36.29
CA TYR A 3 87.33 -14.14 37.14
C TYR A 3 86.00 -14.34 36.35
N GLY A 4 85.30 -15.41 36.67
CA GLY A 4 83.91 -15.62 36.35
C GLY A 4 82.97 -14.77 37.21
N ASN A 5 81.86 -14.38 36.55
CA ASN A 5 80.78 -13.80 37.27
C ASN A 5 79.52 -14.55 36.91
N ARG A 6 79.03 -15.38 37.83
CA ARG A 6 77.75 -16.06 37.75
C ARG A 6 76.66 -15.05 38.15
N ARG A 7 75.64 -14.85 37.33
CA ARG A 7 74.37 -14.19 37.67
C ARG A 7 73.30 -15.24 37.90
N PRO A 8 72.38 -15.05 38.86
CA PRO A 8 71.37 -16.03 39.19
C PRO A 8 70.17 -15.98 38.21
N LEU A 9 69.65 -17.15 37.90
CA LEU A 9 68.38 -17.34 37.19
C LEU A 9 67.24 -16.72 38.03
N ARG A 10 66.51 -15.77 37.47
CA ARG A 10 65.18 -15.35 37.96
C ARG A 10 64.12 -16.13 37.20
N THR A 11 63.44 -17.02 37.91
CA THR A 11 62.25 -17.73 37.51
C THR A 11 61.10 -16.73 37.41
N TRP A 12 60.60 -16.50 36.19
CA TRP A 12 59.36 -15.81 35.96
C TRP A 12 58.20 -16.83 35.94
N VAL A 13 57.34 -16.75 36.95
CA VAL A 13 56.08 -17.45 36.96
C VAL A 13 55.08 -16.61 36.11
N ALA A 14 54.75 -17.10 34.93
CA ALA A 14 53.72 -16.51 34.11
C ALA A 14 52.34 -16.91 34.63
N PHE A 15 51.64 -15.93 35.20
CA PHE A 15 50.20 -16.05 35.48
C PHE A 15 49.46 -15.85 34.17
N THR A 16 48.98 -16.93 33.54
CA THR A 16 48.02 -16.89 32.43
C THR A 16 46.61 -16.66 33.02
N ALA A 17 46.16 -15.41 32.99
CA ALA A 17 44.77 -15.12 33.27
C ALA A 17 43.92 -15.55 32.08
N PHE A 18 43.15 -16.63 32.22
CA PHE A 18 42.09 -17.02 31.28
C PHE A 18 40.94 -16.02 31.44
N PHE A 19 40.83 -15.06 30.53
CA PHE A 19 39.60 -14.29 30.33
C PHE A 19 38.61 -15.17 29.59
N ALA A 20 37.67 -15.82 30.29
CA ALA A 20 36.52 -16.44 29.68
C ALA A 20 35.60 -15.34 29.16
N MET A 21 35.65 -15.08 27.84
CA MET A 21 34.66 -14.30 27.14
C MET A 21 33.35 -15.09 27.14
N VAL A 22 32.42 -14.76 28.03
CA VAL A 22 31.03 -15.22 27.91
C VAL A 22 30.42 -14.48 26.72
N VAL A 23 30.47 -15.08 25.55
CA VAL A 23 29.63 -14.69 24.41
C VAL A 23 28.22 -15.13 24.76
N SER A 24 27.43 -14.21 25.32
CA SER A 24 25.98 -14.37 25.43
C SER A 24 25.43 -14.43 24.02
N ALA A 25 25.17 -15.64 23.51
CA ALA A 25 24.40 -15.84 22.31
C ALA A 25 22.98 -15.31 22.62
N MET A 26 22.69 -14.07 22.18
CA MET A 26 21.32 -13.60 22.06
C MET A 26 20.64 -14.47 21.02
N SER A 27 19.88 -15.46 21.46
CA SER A 27 18.92 -16.16 20.63
C SER A 27 18.03 -15.09 19.97
N PRO A 28 17.78 -15.14 18.67
CA PRO A 28 16.76 -14.29 18.08
C PRO A 28 15.44 -14.62 18.80
N GLN A 29 14.87 -13.64 19.49
CA GLN A 29 13.50 -13.76 19.96
C GLN A 29 12.66 -13.99 18.72
N ALA A 30 12.14 -15.20 18.59
CA ALA A 30 11.10 -15.50 17.63
C ALA A 30 9.95 -14.53 17.91
N GLU A 31 9.70 -13.63 16.96
CA GLU A 31 8.52 -12.78 16.93
C GLU A 31 7.31 -13.70 17.15
N ALA A 32 6.56 -13.45 18.20
CA ALA A 32 5.38 -14.25 18.54
C ALA A 32 4.46 -14.22 17.32
N ALA A 33 4.29 -15.36 16.69
CA ALA A 33 3.26 -15.55 15.67
C ALA A 33 1.93 -15.03 16.26
N PRO A 34 1.13 -14.27 15.50
CA PRO A 34 -0.17 -13.83 15.98
C PRO A 34 -0.93 -15.07 16.48
N PRO A 35 -1.71 -14.95 17.57
CA PRO A 35 -2.35 -16.10 18.17
C PRO A 35 -3.14 -16.87 17.12
N ALA A 36 -2.80 -18.14 16.92
CA ALA A 36 -3.53 -19.04 16.04
C ALA A 36 -4.98 -19.10 16.54
N GLY A 37 -5.92 -18.63 15.69
CA GLY A 37 -7.33 -18.96 15.87
C GLY A 37 -8.23 -17.92 16.55
N SER A 38 -8.18 -16.62 16.20
CA SER A 38 -9.43 -15.87 16.16
C SER A 38 -10.16 -16.30 14.88
N ALA A 39 -11.32 -16.95 15.00
CA ALA A 39 -12.18 -17.18 13.85
C ALA A 39 -12.36 -15.84 13.14
N ALA A 40 -12.11 -15.80 11.81
CA ALA A 40 -12.30 -14.57 11.04
C ALA A 40 -13.69 -14.04 11.36
N ALA A 41 -13.80 -12.73 11.61
CA ALA A 41 -15.08 -12.10 11.90
C ALA A 41 -16.09 -12.49 10.81
N SER A 42 -17.32 -12.78 11.20
CA SER A 42 -18.36 -13.11 10.22
C SER A 42 -18.95 -11.88 9.55
N SER A 43 -18.65 -10.70 10.09
CA SER A 43 -19.17 -9.41 9.62
C SER A 43 -18.09 -8.33 9.76
N TYR A 44 -18.05 -7.44 8.79
CA TYR A 44 -17.12 -6.30 8.75
C TYR A 44 -17.90 -5.01 8.50
N PHE A 45 -17.37 -3.90 8.99
CA PHE A 45 -17.67 -2.60 8.41
C PHE A 45 -16.80 -2.41 7.17
N MET A 46 -17.40 -1.97 6.09
CA MET A 46 -16.70 -1.59 4.87
C MET A 46 -16.90 -0.10 4.64
N TYR A 47 -15.82 0.66 4.56
CA TYR A 47 -15.85 2.08 4.24
C TYR A 47 -15.43 2.28 2.80
N VAL A 48 -16.16 3.16 2.12
CA VAL A 48 -15.92 3.49 0.71
C VAL A 48 -15.75 5.00 0.58
N ALA A 49 -14.56 5.42 0.15
CA ALA A 49 -14.32 6.79 -0.28
C ALA A 49 -14.94 7.03 -1.65
N THR A 50 -15.47 8.21 -1.87
CA THR A 50 -16.11 8.60 -3.14
C THR A 50 -15.71 10.01 -3.52
N TYR A 51 -15.51 10.30 -4.81
CA TYR A 51 -15.37 11.69 -5.24
C TYR A 51 -16.71 12.43 -5.11
N THR A 52 -16.61 13.71 -4.77
CA THR A 52 -17.75 14.56 -4.45
C THR A 52 -17.91 15.73 -5.41
N ASP A 53 -17.05 15.82 -6.42
CA ASP A 53 -17.02 16.91 -7.39
C ASP A 53 -17.71 16.56 -8.71
N GLY A 54 -17.85 17.55 -9.59
CA GLY A 54 -18.46 17.37 -10.91
C GLY A 54 -19.96 17.10 -10.82
N LYS A 55 -20.39 15.94 -11.32
CA LYS A 55 -21.81 15.52 -11.32
C LYS A 55 -22.14 14.55 -10.19
N SER A 56 -21.17 14.22 -9.34
CA SER A 56 -21.37 13.31 -8.22
C SER A 56 -22.36 13.91 -7.21
N LYS A 57 -23.27 13.08 -6.69
CA LYS A 57 -24.16 13.42 -5.58
C LYS A 57 -23.58 12.96 -4.24
N SER A 58 -22.41 12.34 -4.28
CA SER A 58 -21.74 11.85 -3.10
C SER A 58 -21.27 12.99 -2.21
N LYS A 59 -21.16 12.72 -0.90
CA LYS A 59 -20.70 13.66 0.12
C LYS A 59 -19.42 13.27 0.82
N GLY A 60 -18.83 12.11 0.46
CA GLY A 60 -17.56 11.71 1.07
C GLY A 60 -17.41 10.23 1.33
N ILE A 61 -17.40 9.80 2.59
CA ILE A 61 -17.17 8.40 2.97
C ILE A 61 -18.51 7.76 3.36
N TYR A 62 -18.80 6.63 2.71
CA TYR A 62 -19.99 5.80 3.02
C TYR A 62 -19.58 4.53 3.72
N SER A 63 -20.44 3.98 4.57
CA SER A 63 -20.24 2.74 5.26
C SER A 63 -21.31 1.70 4.98
N TYR A 64 -20.88 0.45 4.98
CA TYR A 64 -21.69 -0.74 4.76
C TYR A 64 -21.36 -1.79 5.83
N ARG A 65 -22.32 -2.65 6.13
CA ARG A 65 -22.04 -3.92 6.77
C ARG A 65 -21.82 -4.98 5.69
N PHE A 66 -20.67 -5.62 5.72
CA PHE A 66 -20.31 -6.72 4.83
C PHE A 66 -20.46 -8.04 5.57
N ASP A 67 -21.25 -8.97 5.02
CA ASP A 67 -21.39 -10.34 5.52
C ASP A 67 -20.36 -11.25 4.82
N ALA A 68 -19.35 -11.69 5.54
CA ALA A 68 -18.27 -12.53 5.00
C ALA A 68 -18.68 -13.99 4.69
N LYS A 69 -19.93 -14.39 5.01
CA LYS A 69 -20.45 -15.71 4.65
C LYS A 69 -21.15 -15.68 3.30
N THR A 70 -21.78 -14.57 2.97
CA THR A 70 -22.67 -14.45 1.79
C THR A 70 -22.16 -13.43 0.76
N GLY A 71 -21.19 -12.58 1.11
CA GLY A 71 -20.72 -11.46 0.28
C GLY A 71 -21.70 -10.30 0.22
N LYS A 72 -22.79 -10.31 1.01
CA LYS A 72 -23.83 -9.30 0.98
C LYS A 72 -23.34 -7.97 1.56
N LEU A 73 -23.72 -6.87 0.88
CA LEU A 73 -23.52 -5.49 1.32
C LEU A 73 -24.84 -4.92 1.87
N THR A 74 -24.84 -4.47 3.10
CA THR A 74 -26.01 -3.76 3.69
C THR A 74 -25.59 -2.32 3.96
N PRO A 75 -26.17 -1.31 3.28
CA PRO A 75 -25.84 0.08 3.51
C PRO A 75 -26.12 0.50 4.94
N ILE A 76 -25.17 1.24 5.55
CA ILE A 76 -25.36 1.96 6.81
C ILE A 76 -25.63 3.43 6.50
N GLY A 77 -24.90 4.01 5.54
CA GLY A 77 -25.10 5.36 5.06
C GLY A 77 -23.83 6.21 5.02
N LEU A 78 -24.00 7.53 5.01
CA LEU A 78 -22.89 8.48 5.03
C LEU A 78 -22.19 8.42 6.39
N ALA A 79 -20.91 8.01 6.37
CA ALA A 79 -20.09 7.90 7.59
C ALA A 79 -19.35 9.20 7.92
N ALA A 80 -18.91 9.95 6.90
CA ALA A 80 -18.28 11.26 7.07
C ALA A 80 -18.44 12.14 5.82
N GLU A 81 -18.75 13.41 6.03
CA GLU A 81 -18.67 14.42 4.97
C GLU A 81 -17.22 14.88 4.82
N ILE A 82 -16.67 14.68 3.62
CA ILE A 82 -15.30 15.07 3.26
C ILE A 82 -15.21 15.27 1.76
N VAL A 83 -14.50 16.32 1.33
CA VAL A 83 -14.35 16.66 -0.10
C VAL A 83 -13.34 15.72 -0.75
N ASN A 84 -13.74 15.09 -1.84
CA ASN A 84 -12.90 14.26 -2.71
C ASN A 84 -11.92 13.34 -1.95
N PRO A 85 -12.40 12.45 -1.06
CA PRO A 85 -11.52 11.50 -0.41
C PRO A 85 -10.97 10.52 -1.45
N GLY A 86 -9.65 10.62 -1.75
CA GLY A 86 -8.99 9.81 -2.78
C GLY A 86 -8.47 8.48 -2.27
N TRP A 87 -8.20 8.36 -0.97
CA TRP A 87 -7.70 7.13 -0.34
C TRP A 87 -8.06 7.05 1.13
N LEU A 88 -8.25 5.82 1.61
CA LEU A 88 -8.49 5.47 3.01
C LEU A 88 -7.42 4.52 3.53
N SER A 89 -7.08 4.63 4.81
CA SER A 89 -6.28 3.66 5.53
C SER A 89 -6.76 3.57 6.97
N THR A 90 -6.56 2.42 7.62
CA THR A 90 -6.87 2.24 9.04
C THR A 90 -5.59 2.00 9.84
N ASP A 91 -5.63 2.29 11.14
CA ASP A 91 -4.57 1.85 12.04
C ASP A 91 -4.62 0.31 12.21
N PRO A 92 -3.52 -0.34 12.64
CA PRO A 92 -3.47 -1.79 12.79
C PRO A 92 -4.46 -2.35 13.81
N THR A 93 -4.97 -1.51 14.72
CA THR A 93 -5.97 -1.91 15.73
C THR A 93 -7.40 -1.65 15.29
N HIS A 94 -7.60 -1.09 14.09
CA HIS A 94 -8.90 -0.74 13.51
C HIS A 94 -9.75 0.21 14.39
N ARG A 95 -9.09 1.05 15.21
CA ARG A 95 -9.76 2.07 16.02
C ARG A 95 -9.87 3.40 15.31
N PHE A 96 -9.02 3.62 14.31
CA PHE A 96 -8.92 4.89 13.60
C PHE A 96 -8.92 4.69 12.08
N LEU A 97 -9.53 5.64 11.39
CA LEU A 97 -9.54 5.75 9.93
C LEU A 97 -8.94 7.08 9.51
N TYR A 98 -8.11 7.03 8.48
CA TYR A 98 -7.45 8.19 7.87
C TYR A 98 -7.90 8.31 6.43
N ALA A 99 -8.19 9.55 6.00
CA ALA A 99 -8.65 9.85 4.65
C ALA A 99 -7.91 11.08 4.09
N VAL A 100 -7.47 11.02 2.85
CA VAL A 100 -6.96 12.19 2.13
C VAL A 100 -8.10 12.99 1.52
N THR A 101 -7.97 14.32 1.46
CA THR A 101 -8.66 15.17 0.48
C THR A 101 -7.71 15.35 -0.69
N GLU A 102 -7.92 14.61 -1.77
CA GLU A 102 -7.02 14.59 -2.93
C GLU A 102 -7.07 15.91 -3.69
N ARG A 103 -8.27 16.45 -3.85
CA ARG A 103 -8.51 17.74 -4.51
C ARG A 103 -9.40 18.61 -3.61
N PRO A 104 -8.91 19.75 -3.12
CA PRO A 104 -9.72 20.63 -2.29
C PRO A 104 -10.80 21.41 -3.06
N ASN A 105 -10.70 21.41 -4.41
CA ASN A 105 -11.61 22.10 -5.31
C ASN A 105 -12.12 21.16 -6.41
N GLU A 106 -13.05 21.67 -7.25
CA GLU A 106 -13.57 20.95 -8.40
C GLU A 106 -12.48 20.54 -9.42
N ARG A 107 -12.81 19.57 -10.28
CA ARG A 107 -11.95 19.08 -11.38
C ARG A 107 -11.61 20.23 -12.32
N GLY A 108 -10.36 20.29 -12.75
CA GLY A 108 -9.91 21.26 -13.73
C GLY A 108 -8.40 21.43 -13.76
N PRO A 109 -7.87 22.29 -14.63
CA PRO A 109 -6.45 22.62 -14.67
C PRO A 109 -5.96 23.09 -13.29
N GLY A 110 -4.86 22.49 -12.80
CA GLY A 110 -4.30 22.81 -11.49
C GLY A 110 -5.05 22.24 -10.28
N ALA A 111 -6.02 21.33 -10.47
CA ALA A 111 -6.75 20.70 -9.36
C ALA A 111 -5.83 19.95 -8.40
N TYR A 112 -4.72 19.41 -8.90
CA TYR A 112 -3.74 18.63 -8.13
C TYR A 112 -2.52 19.43 -7.65
N THR A 113 -2.39 20.71 -8.01
CA THR A 113 -1.21 21.52 -7.66
C THR A 113 -1.33 22.21 -6.30
N LYS A 114 -2.56 22.32 -5.77
CA LYS A 114 -2.79 22.89 -4.45
C LYS A 114 -2.67 21.81 -3.38
N ASP A 115 -2.16 22.18 -2.23
CA ASP A 115 -2.08 21.29 -1.09
C ASP A 115 -3.45 20.70 -0.75
N GLY A 116 -3.47 19.38 -0.61
CA GLY A 116 -4.60 18.67 -0.08
C GLY A 116 -4.56 18.59 1.44
N SER A 117 -5.20 17.59 2.00
CA SER A 117 -5.20 17.38 3.44
C SER A 117 -5.38 15.92 3.81
N VAL A 118 -5.06 15.60 5.06
CA VAL A 118 -5.35 14.31 5.68
C VAL A 118 -6.25 14.54 6.88
N SER A 119 -7.37 13.82 6.95
CA SER A 119 -8.32 13.81 8.07
C SER A 119 -8.21 12.49 8.82
N SER A 120 -8.35 12.54 10.14
CA SER A 120 -8.44 11.35 11.00
C SER A 120 -9.80 11.27 11.69
N TYR A 121 -10.25 10.02 11.90
CA TYR A 121 -11.54 9.69 12.52
C TYR A 121 -11.35 8.54 13.50
N ALA A 122 -12.07 8.59 14.64
CA ALA A 122 -12.24 7.42 15.49
C ALA A 122 -13.39 6.56 14.97
N ILE A 123 -13.24 5.24 15.04
CA ILE A 123 -14.24 4.25 14.62
C ILE A 123 -14.96 3.73 15.85
N ASP A 124 -16.27 3.79 15.89
CA ASP A 124 -17.07 3.06 16.88
C ASP A 124 -17.12 1.57 16.50
N PRO A 125 -16.55 0.65 17.30
CA PRO A 125 -16.45 -0.76 16.94
C PRO A 125 -17.81 -1.49 16.89
N LYS A 126 -18.86 -0.92 17.46
CA LYS A 126 -20.21 -1.53 17.48
C LYS A 126 -21.06 -1.08 16.30
N THR A 127 -20.98 0.19 15.95
CA THR A 127 -21.85 0.82 14.95
C THR A 127 -21.14 1.10 13.62
N GLY A 128 -19.80 1.20 13.62
CA GLY A 128 -19.02 1.66 12.48
C GLY A 128 -19.11 3.16 12.24
N ALA A 129 -19.66 3.92 13.17
CA ALA A 129 -19.75 5.38 13.06
C ALA A 129 -18.36 6.02 13.15
N LEU A 130 -18.12 7.06 12.35
CA LEU A 130 -16.89 7.83 12.34
C LEU A 130 -17.05 9.12 13.15
N THR A 131 -16.13 9.35 14.08
CA THR A 131 -16.04 10.63 14.82
C THR A 131 -14.78 11.36 14.35
N PHE A 132 -14.94 12.56 13.79
CA PHE A 132 -13.82 13.38 13.33
C PHE A 132 -12.92 13.77 14.51
N LEU A 133 -11.59 13.61 14.33
CA LEU A 133 -10.58 13.97 15.33
C LEU A 133 -9.84 15.25 14.94
N ASN A 134 -9.15 15.22 13.79
CA ASN A 134 -8.49 16.42 13.27
C ASN A 134 -8.21 16.30 11.76
N LYS A 135 -7.72 17.41 11.21
CA LYS A 135 -7.29 17.54 9.82
C LYS A 135 -5.99 18.31 9.76
N VAL A 136 -5.03 17.84 8.95
CA VAL A 136 -3.75 18.50 8.71
C VAL A 136 -3.49 18.70 7.22
N ASN A 137 -2.62 19.66 6.87
CA ASN A 137 -2.16 19.87 5.49
C ASN A 137 -1.31 18.69 5.03
N SER A 138 -1.48 18.23 3.77
CA SER A 138 -0.68 17.16 3.15
C SER A 138 0.76 17.58 2.79
N HIS A 139 1.07 18.86 2.84
CA HIS A 139 2.33 19.46 2.40
C HIS A 139 2.68 19.12 0.93
N GLY A 140 1.67 19.01 0.10
CA GLY A 140 1.77 18.76 -1.33
C GLY A 140 0.40 18.60 -1.97
N GLY A 141 0.34 18.77 -3.29
CA GLY A 141 -0.88 18.69 -4.06
C GLY A 141 -1.24 17.25 -4.44
N GLY A 142 -2.54 16.96 -4.46
CA GLY A 142 -3.06 15.66 -4.88
C GLY A 142 -2.61 14.48 -4.02
N PRO A 143 -2.76 14.52 -2.68
CA PRO A 143 -2.50 13.35 -1.86
C PRO A 143 -3.42 12.20 -2.29
N CYS A 144 -2.84 11.07 -2.72
CA CYS A 144 -3.59 9.97 -3.32
C CYS A 144 -3.39 8.61 -2.65
N TYR A 145 -2.50 8.54 -1.65
CA TYR A 145 -2.23 7.29 -0.93
C TYR A 145 -1.79 7.56 0.50
N ILE A 146 -2.31 6.79 1.44
CA ILE A 146 -1.89 6.79 2.84
C ILE A 146 -1.56 5.37 3.27
N LEU A 147 -0.49 5.23 4.04
CA LEU A 147 -0.16 4.01 4.79
C LEU A 147 0.03 4.38 6.26
N VAL A 148 -0.64 3.67 7.16
CA VAL A 148 -0.30 3.69 8.58
C VAL A 148 0.69 2.56 8.86
N ASP A 149 1.78 2.86 9.54
CA ASP A 149 2.79 1.84 9.88
C ASP A 149 2.22 0.78 10.85
N PRO A 150 2.81 -0.42 10.90
CA PRO A 150 2.31 -1.49 11.76
C PRO A 150 2.34 -1.20 13.27
N THR A 151 3.08 -0.16 13.69
CA THR A 151 3.05 0.28 15.11
C THR A 151 1.90 1.22 15.41
N GLY A 152 1.21 1.73 14.37
CA GLY A 152 0.15 2.73 14.50
C GLY A 152 0.63 4.12 14.92
N LYS A 153 1.93 4.41 14.80
CA LYS A 153 2.54 5.66 15.27
C LYS A 153 2.95 6.61 14.15
N THR A 154 3.05 6.10 12.92
CA THR A 154 3.48 6.88 11.75
C THR A 154 2.53 6.69 10.59
N LEU A 155 2.19 7.79 9.95
CA LEU A 155 1.44 7.80 8.71
C LEU A 155 2.39 8.26 7.59
N PHE A 156 2.47 7.49 6.50
CA PHE A 156 3.17 7.84 5.27
C PHE A 156 2.15 8.23 4.20
N LEU A 157 2.48 9.26 3.43
CA LEU A 157 1.60 9.88 2.46
C LEU A 157 2.33 10.12 1.14
N ALA A 158 1.73 9.78 0.01
CA ALA A 158 2.18 10.14 -1.32
C ALA A 158 1.30 11.25 -1.91
N ASN A 159 1.93 12.33 -2.40
CA ASN A 159 1.30 13.44 -3.10
C ASN A 159 1.55 13.31 -4.60
N TYR A 160 0.53 12.94 -5.36
CA TYR A 160 0.60 12.74 -6.81
C TYR A 160 0.86 14.05 -7.55
N GLY A 161 0.10 15.10 -7.20
CA GLY A 161 0.10 16.34 -7.97
C GLY A 161 1.39 17.13 -7.91
N THR A 162 2.15 16.99 -6.83
CA THR A 162 3.46 17.65 -6.67
C THR A 162 4.63 16.67 -6.61
N GLY A 163 4.38 15.37 -6.62
CA GLY A 163 5.44 14.34 -6.62
C GLY A 163 6.28 14.37 -5.37
N SER A 164 5.66 14.25 -4.19
CA SER A 164 6.37 14.24 -2.92
C SER A 164 5.87 13.13 -1.98
N VAL A 165 6.70 12.77 -1.01
CA VAL A 165 6.36 11.83 0.06
C VAL A 165 6.56 12.49 1.42
N VAL A 166 5.65 12.19 2.35
CA VAL A 166 5.60 12.82 3.67
C VAL A 166 5.35 11.77 4.75
N SER A 167 5.89 11.94 5.94
CA SER A 167 5.47 11.21 7.12
C SER A 167 4.98 12.13 8.23
N PHE A 168 3.98 11.64 8.99
CA PHE A 168 3.39 12.33 10.13
C PHE A 168 3.39 11.43 11.35
N ALA A 169 3.50 12.03 12.53
CA ALA A 169 3.24 11.33 13.78
C ALA A 169 1.73 11.05 13.93
N ILE A 170 1.38 9.89 14.49
CA ILE A 170 0.03 9.59 14.97
C ILE A 170 0.07 9.63 16.50
N LYS A 171 -0.82 10.41 17.10
CA LYS A 171 -0.95 10.53 18.55
C LYS A 171 -1.73 9.34 19.13
N PRO A 172 -1.63 9.06 20.44
CA PRO A 172 -2.34 7.95 21.08
C PRO A 172 -3.87 7.99 20.95
N ASP A 173 -4.45 9.17 20.75
CA ASP A 173 -5.88 9.39 20.51
C ASP A 173 -6.30 9.21 19.03
N GLY A 174 -5.33 8.86 18.15
CA GLY A 174 -5.54 8.67 16.72
C GLY A 174 -5.48 9.96 15.89
N SER A 175 -5.33 11.12 16.54
CA SER A 175 -5.17 12.37 15.79
C SER A 175 -3.79 12.44 15.12
N ILE A 176 -3.73 13.09 13.95
CA ILE A 176 -2.49 13.29 13.20
C ILE A 176 -1.69 14.40 13.90
N GLY A 177 -0.41 14.13 14.17
CA GLY A 177 0.52 15.06 14.77
C GLY A 177 1.33 15.84 13.74
N GLU A 178 2.53 16.22 14.15
CA GLU A 178 3.46 17.00 13.34
C GLU A 178 4.01 16.19 12.15
N ARG A 179 4.37 16.91 11.08
CA ARG A 179 5.16 16.35 9.98
C ARG A 179 6.54 15.96 10.49
N ILE A 180 6.96 14.71 10.24
CA ILE A 180 8.24 14.16 10.68
C ILE A 180 9.29 14.28 9.56
N SER A 181 8.94 13.79 8.35
CA SER A 181 9.85 13.81 7.19
C SER A 181 9.12 14.26 5.95
N PHE A 182 9.91 14.75 4.98
CA PHE A 182 9.42 15.18 3.66
C PHE A 182 10.54 14.97 2.64
N ASP A 183 10.18 14.46 1.45
CA ASP A 183 11.07 14.46 0.30
C ASP A 183 10.30 14.88 -0.95
N GLN A 184 10.89 15.82 -1.72
CA GLN A 184 10.39 16.28 -3.00
C GLN A 184 11.12 15.53 -4.10
N HIS A 185 10.39 14.73 -4.88
CA HIS A 185 10.95 14.06 -6.04
C HIS A 185 11.27 15.06 -7.15
N SER A 186 12.17 14.67 -8.05
CA SER A 186 12.57 15.44 -9.21
C SER A 186 12.76 14.52 -10.42
N GLY A 187 12.65 15.09 -11.62
CA GLY A 187 12.77 14.38 -12.87
C GLY A 187 11.47 14.37 -13.66
N SER A 188 11.50 13.72 -14.81
CA SER A 188 10.39 13.55 -15.75
C SER A 188 10.64 12.29 -16.57
N SER A 189 9.69 11.90 -17.45
CA SER A 189 9.89 10.81 -18.40
C SER A 189 9.33 11.13 -19.78
N VAL A 190 9.05 10.12 -20.59
CA VAL A 190 8.85 10.24 -22.05
C VAL A 190 7.49 10.80 -22.45
N ASP A 191 6.47 10.68 -21.63
CA ASP A 191 5.14 11.22 -21.90
C ASP A 191 5.00 12.64 -21.32
N HIS A 192 5.18 13.65 -22.13
CA HIS A 192 5.14 15.06 -21.70
C HIS A 192 3.76 15.53 -21.21
N ALA A 193 2.70 14.78 -21.42
CA ALA A 193 1.36 15.11 -20.93
C ALA A 193 1.06 14.49 -19.54
N ARG A 194 1.78 13.41 -19.18
CA ARG A 194 1.54 12.64 -17.95
C ARG A 194 2.79 12.48 -17.09
N GLN A 195 3.96 12.80 -17.62
CA GLN A 195 5.26 12.62 -16.99
C GLN A 195 6.14 13.88 -17.13
N GLU A 196 5.52 15.05 -17.18
CA GLU A 196 6.20 16.36 -17.21
C GLU A 196 6.98 16.66 -15.93
N GLY A 197 6.63 16.01 -14.85
CA GLY A 197 7.22 16.10 -13.52
C GLY A 197 7.00 14.82 -12.71
N PRO A 198 7.44 14.79 -11.46
CA PRO A 198 7.24 13.63 -10.59
C PRO A 198 5.78 13.52 -10.11
N HIS A 199 5.30 12.28 -10.00
CA HIS A 199 3.94 11.94 -9.56
C HIS A 199 3.99 10.72 -8.62
N ALA A 200 4.35 10.94 -7.34
CA ALA A 200 4.35 9.89 -6.32
C ALA A 200 2.94 9.35 -6.10
N HIS A 201 2.73 8.03 -6.28
CA HIS A 201 1.38 7.48 -6.32
C HIS A 201 1.05 6.48 -5.21
N ALA A 202 2.04 5.91 -4.55
CA ALA A 202 1.86 5.06 -3.37
C ALA A 202 3.05 5.19 -2.43
N ALA A 203 2.90 4.71 -1.21
CA ALA A 203 3.95 4.62 -0.19
C ALA A 203 3.77 3.30 0.57
N VAL A 204 4.68 2.34 0.36
CA VAL A 204 4.54 0.97 0.87
C VAL A 204 5.79 0.56 1.64
N LEU A 205 5.61 0.09 2.88
CA LEU A 205 6.71 -0.42 3.68
C LEU A 205 7.12 -1.83 3.25
N SER A 206 8.42 -2.13 3.38
CA SER A 206 8.92 -3.50 3.27
C SER A 206 8.31 -4.39 4.37
N PRO A 207 8.28 -5.72 4.19
CA PRO A 207 7.73 -6.63 5.21
C PRO A 207 8.40 -6.53 6.59
N ASP A 208 9.67 -6.12 6.63
CA ASP A 208 10.44 -5.88 7.86
C ASP A 208 10.44 -4.41 8.33
N HIS A 209 9.65 -3.56 7.68
CA HIS A 209 9.43 -2.14 7.95
C HIS A 209 10.68 -1.26 7.92
N ARG A 210 11.79 -1.74 7.35
CA ARG A 210 13.05 -1.00 7.26
C ARG A 210 13.16 -0.10 6.05
N PHE A 211 12.34 -0.35 5.03
CA PHE A 211 12.37 0.40 3.79
C PHE A 211 10.96 0.84 3.38
N LEU A 212 10.90 2.02 2.75
CA LEU A 212 9.68 2.56 2.15
C LEU A 212 9.88 2.63 0.63
N PHE A 213 8.93 2.09 -0.13
CA PHE A 213 8.91 2.10 -1.59
C PHE A 213 7.83 3.05 -2.07
N VAL A 214 8.22 3.99 -2.94
CA VAL A 214 7.33 5.01 -3.47
C VAL A 214 7.37 4.97 -5.01
N PRO A 215 6.43 4.27 -5.67
CA PRO A 215 6.28 4.36 -7.12
C PRO A 215 5.99 5.79 -7.53
N ASP A 216 6.74 6.29 -8.51
CA ASP A 216 6.59 7.62 -9.07
C ASP A 216 6.28 7.50 -10.56
N LEU A 217 5.00 7.73 -10.91
CA LEU A 217 4.48 7.59 -12.26
C LEU A 217 5.19 8.55 -13.24
N GLY A 218 5.47 9.75 -12.77
CA GLY A 218 6.03 10.80 -13.63
C GLY A 218 7.49 10.61 -13.98
N THR A 219 8.24 9.85 -13.18
CA THR A 219 9.68 9.63 -13.40
C THR A 219 10.02 8.21 -13.87
N ASP A 220 9.04 7.33 -14.01
CA ASP A 220 9.24 5.89 -14.25
C ASP A 220 10.22 5.24 -13.27
N GLN A 221 10.11 5.60 -11.99
CA GLN A 221 10.96 5.08 -10.94
C GLN A 221 10.14 4.58 -9.75
N VAL A 222 10.71 3.63 -9.01
CA VAL A 222 10.29 3.37 -7.64
C VAL A 222 11.38 3.92 -6.73
N LYS A 223 11.06 4.98 -5.99
CA LYS A 223 11.97 5.58 -5.01
C LYS A 223 12.04 4.66 -3.79
N ILE A 224 13.20 4.60 -3.17
CA ILE A 224 13.50 3.71 -2.05
C ILE A 224 14.11 4.51 -0.91
N TYR A 225 13.53 4.38 0.28
CA TYR A 225 13.99 5.07 1.48
C TYR A 225 14.29 4.08 2.59
N LYS A 226 15.29 4.38 3.41
CA LYS A 226 15.49 3.76 4.73
C LYS A 226 14.53 4.41 5.71
N VAL A 227 13.91 3.60 6.56
CA VAL A 227 12.95 4.05 7.58
C VAL A 227 13.51 3.82 8.97
N ASP A 228 13.47 4.84 9.81
CA ASP A 228 13.63 4.71 11.26
C ASP A 228 12.23 4.55 11.86
N ALA A 229 11.81 3.31 12.11
CA ALA A 229 10.47 3.00 12.60
C ALA A 229 10.17 3.55 14.01
N VAL A 230 11.21 3.91 14.79
CA VAL A 230 11.03 4.51 16.12
C VAL A 230 10.69 5.99 16.01
N LYS A 231 11.36 6.70 15.10
CA LYS A 231 11.17 8.15 14.89
C LYS A 231 10.13 8.46 13.81
N GLY A 232 9.76 7.49 12.99
CA GLY A 232 8.90 7.72 11.81
C GLY A 232 9.61 8.51 10.69
N THR A 233 10.94 8.65 10.75
CA THR A 233 11.73 9.36 9.73
C THR A 233 12.09 8.44 8.59
N PHE A 234 12.27 9.02 7.39
CA PHE A 234 12.83 8.32 6.25
C PHE A 234 13.92 9.15 5.57
N SER A 235 14.85 8.49 4.89
CA SER A 235 15.92 9.08 4.11
C SER A 235 16.23 8.23 2.89
N PRO A 236 16.74 8.80 1.77
CA PRO A 236 17.07 8.02 0.59
C PRO A 236 17.95 6.81 0.91
N ASN A 237 17.62 5.66 0.31
CA ASN A 237 18.41 4.44 0.39
C ASN A 237 19.63 4.52 -0.55
N ASP A 238 20.46 3.48 -0.55
CA ASP A 238 21.45 3.20 -1.56
C ASP A 238 21.28 1.73 -2.02
N PRO A 239 20.75 1.51 -3.25
CA PRO A 239 20.31 2.49 -4.25
C PRO A 239 19.06 3.28 -3.84
N ALA A 240 18.99 4.56 -4.25
CA ALA A 240 17.88 5.45 -3.91
C ALA A 240 16.60 5.19 -4.73
N TYR A 241 16.71 4.45 -5.83
CA TYR A 241 15.58 4.09 -6.69
C TYR A 241 15.93 2.94 -7.62
N VAL A 242 14.91 2.30 -8.18
CA VAL A 242 15.01 1.47 -9.38
C VAL A 242 14.29 2.16 -10.53
N THR A 243 14.92 2.19 -11.71
CA THR A 243 14.32 2.73 -12.94
C THR A 243 13.54 1.63 -13.66
N MET A 244 12.37 1.96 -14.16
CA MET A 244 11.51 1.10 -14.97
C MET A 244 11.64 1.49 -16.45
N LYS A 245 11.07 0.68 -17.34
CA LYS A 245 11.01 1.02 -18.76
C LYS A 245 10.24 2.34 -18.94
N PRO A 246 10.76 3.30 -19.69
CA PRO A 246 10.11 4.60 -19.90
C PRO A 246 8.69 4.46 -20.47
N GLY A 247 7.76 5.26 -19.93
CA GLY A 247 6.35 5.27 -20.32
C GLY A 247 5.48 4.23 -19.63
N LEU A 248 6.01 3.44 -18.69
CA LEU A 248 5.20 2.49 -17.93
C LEU A 248 4.31 3.17 -16.88
N GLY A 249 4.79 4.21 -16.21
CA GLY A 249 4.05 4.94 -15.19
C GLY A 249 3.73 4.07 -13.96
N PRO A 250 4.72 3.77 -13.08
CA PRO A 250 4.48 2.99 -11.87
C PRO A 250 3.50 3.70 -10.95
N ARG A 251 2.50 2.96 -10.45
CA ARG A 251 1.36 3.48 -9.70
C ARG A 251 1.24 2.89 -8.30
N HIS A 252 0.85 1.64 -8.21
CA HIS A 252 0.69 0.91 -6.95
C HIS A 252 1.71 -0.20 -6.81
N PHE A 253 1.99 -0.58 -5.58
CA PHE A 253 3.04 -1.51 -5.21
C PHE A 253 2.52 -2.48 -4.15
N THR A 254 2.86 -3.76 -4.28
CA THR A 254 2.59 -4.76 -3.24
C THR A 254 3.72 -5.77 -3.14
N PHE A 255 3.94 -6.30 -1.95
CA PHE A 255 4.85 -7.44 -1.77
C PHE A 255 4.11 -8.76 -1.92
N GLY A 256 4.82 -9.78 -2.39
CA GLY A 256 4.41 -11.15 -2.21
C GLY A 256 4.37 -11.53 -0.72
N LYS A 257 3.55 -12.49 -0.38
CA LYS A 257 3.30 -12.88 1.04
C LYS A 257 4.56 -13.24 1.81
N ASP A 258 5.55 -13.84 1.16
CA ASP A 258 6.83 -14.24 1.77
C ASP A 258 7.89 -13.13 1.77
N GLY A 259 7.56 -11.96 1.24
CA GLY A 259 8.43 -10.80 1.18
C GLY A 259 9.65 -10.91 0.27
N ARG A 260 9.79 -11.99 -0.53
CA ARG A 260 10.92 -12.16 -1.46
C ARG A 260 10.73 -11.46 -2.79
N PHE A 261 9.50 -11.21 -3.17
CA PHE A 261 9.12 -10.61 -4.44
C PHE A 261 8.24 -9.39 -4.22
N ALA A 262 8.34 -8.45 -5.14
CA ALA A 262 7.50 -7.26 -5.17
C ALA A 262 6.88 -7.09 -6.57
N TYR A 263 5.70 -6.48 -6.60
CA TYR A 263 4.88 -6.29 -7.77
C TYR A 263 4.51 -4.82 -7.89
N VAL A 264 4.85 -4.20 -9.01
CA VAL A 264 4.53 -2.80 -9.30
C VAL A 264 3.54 -2.75 -10.44
N LEU A 265 2.36 -2.24 -10.16
CA LEU A 265 1.36 -1.95 -11.19
C LEU A 265 1.72 -0.68 -11.93
N CYS A 266 1.78 -0.76 -13.23
CA CYS A 266 2.06 0.35 -14.12
C CYS A 266 0.76 0.86 -14.74
N GLU A 267 0.40 2.10 -14.43
CA GLU A 267 -0.84 2.71 -14.90
C GLU A 267 -0.85 2.84 -16.42
N MET A 268 0.17 3.52 -16.97
CA MET A 268 0.22 3.89 -18.39
C MET A 268 0.57 2.71 -19.29
N GLY A 269 1.40 1.78 -18.78
CA GLY A 269 1.80 0.58 -19.50
C GLY A 269 0.87 -0.61 -19.36
N SER A 270 -0.23 -0.50 -18.61
CA SER A 270 -1.21 -1.56 -18.31
C SER A 270 -0.54 -2.92 -18.05
N SER A 271 0.38 -2.92 -17.10
CA SER A 271 1.25 -4.08 -16.81
C SER A 271 1.64 -4.16 -15.35
N VAL A 272 2.09 -5.33 -14.93
CA VAL A 272 2.73 -5.55 -13.63
C VAL A 272 4.20 -5.88 -13.87
N VAL A 273 5.09 -5.10 -13.26
CA VAL A 273 6.53 -5.42 -13.23
C VAL A 273 6.85 -6.18 -11.95
N VAL A 274 7.46 -7.34 -12.11
CA VAL A 274 7.86 -8.24 -11.03
C VAL A 274 9.32 -8.01 -10.69
N PHE A 275 9.59 -7.90 -9.39
CA PHE A 275 10.94 -7.74 -8.86
C PHE A 275 11.28 -8.83 -7.85
N SER A 276 12.54 -9.25 -7.82
CA SER A 276 13.13 -9.85 -6.61
C SER A 276 13.52 -8.72 -5.65
N TYR A 277 13.31 -8.96 -4.37
CA TYR A 277 13.63 -8.02 -3.31
C TYR A 277 14.79 -8.51 -2.45
N ASP A 278 15.85 -7.71 -2.33
CA ASP A 278 16.95 -7.94 -1.40
C ASP A 278 16.66 -7.19 -0.09
N ALA A 279 16.17 -7.91 0.91
CA ALA A 279 15.82 -7.34 2.19
C ALA A 279 17.03 -6.77 2.96
N ALA A 280 18.25 -7.21 2.69
CA ALA A 280 19.44 -6.66 3.36
C ALA A 280 19.80 -5.25 2.85
N LYS A 281 19.54 -5.00 1.56
CA LYS A 281 19.90 -3.75 0.88
C LYS A 281 18.71 -2.83 0.63
N GLY A 282 17.47 -3.34 0.73
CA GLY A 282 16.29 -2.63 0.29
C GLY A 282 16.24 -2.43 -1.22
N SER A 283 16.86 -3.32 -2.01
CA SER A 283 16.97 -3.16 -3.46
C SER A 283 16.05 -4.09 -4.24
N LEU A 284 15.65 -3.66 -5.43
CA LEU A 284 14.77 -4.36 -6.35
C LEU A 284 15.52 -4.72 -7.63
N THR A 285 15.36 -5.96 -8.12
CA THR A 285 15.87 -6.42 -9.40
C THR A 285 14.73 -6.93 -10.26
N THR A 286 14.54 -6.39 -11.46
CA THR A 286 13.45 -6.78 -12.37
C THR A 286 13.59 -8.23 -12.82
N ILE A 287 12.47 -8.98 -12.75
CA ILE A 287 12.36 -10.37 -13.19
C ILE A 287 11.51 -10.48 -14.46
N GLN A 288 10.35 -9.81 -14.47
CA GLN A 288 9.32 -9.96 -15.50
C GLN A 288 8.52 -8.66 -15.69
N THR A 289 7.99 -8.45 -16.88
CA THR A 289 6.86 -7.55 -17.13
C THR A 289 5.70 -8.39 -17.66
N ALA A 290 4.59 -8.43 -16.92
CA ALA A 290 3.35 -9.11 -17.32
C ALA A 290 2.31 -8.07 -17.74
N TYR A 291 1.74 -8.22 -18.95
CA TYR A 291 0.76 -7.27 -19.49
C TYR A 291 -0.65 -7.68 -19.06
N ASN A 292 -1.44 -6.70 -18.60
CA ASN A 292 -2.75 -6.93 -18.01
C ASN A 292 -3.87 -7.14 -19.05
N LEU A 293 -3.66 -6.68 -20.29
CA LEU A 293 -4.70 -6.63 -21.29
C LEU A 293 -4.53 -7.74 -22.34
N PRO A 294 -5.64 -8.20 -22.97
CA PRO A 294 -5.56 -9.05 -24.14
C PRO A 294 -4.73 -8.38 -25.25
N ALA A 295 -3.96 -9.17 -26.00
CA ALA A 295 -3.05 -8.65 -27.04
C ALA A 295 -3.78 -7.95 -28.20
N ASP A 296 -5.06 -8.26 -28.42
CA ASP A 296 -5.94 -7.66 -29.44
C ASP A 296 -6.68 -6.41 -28.97
N PHE A 297 -6.63 -6.05 -27.69
CA PHE A 297 -7.23 -4.82 -27.19
C PHE A 297 -6.52 -3.60 -27.80
N LYS A 298 -7.32 -2.65 -28.35
CA LYS A 298 -6.83 -1.43 -29.02
C LYS A 298 -7.31 -0.13 -28.37
N GLY A 299 -8.01 -0.23 -27.25
CA GLY A 299 -8.51 0.93 -26.50
C GLY A 299 -7.40 1.62 -25.68
N ILE A 300 -7.76 2.75 -25.07
CA ILE A 300 -6.96 3.39 -24.04
C ILE A 300 -7.28 2.71 -22.72
N ASP A 301 -6.27 2.32 -21.97
CA ASP A 301 -6.40 1.75 -20.65
C ASP A 301 -5.40 2.38 -19.68
N ASN A 302 -5.80 2.41 -18.42
CA ASN A 302 -4.95 2.83 -17.30
C ASN A 302 -5.20 1.89 -16.13
N SER A 303 -4.28 0.96 -15.89
CA SER A 303 -4.39 0.06 -14.73
C SER A 303 -4.40 0.84 -13.41
N ALA A 304 -5.09 0.34 -12.38
CA ALA A 304 -5.33 1.12 -11.18
C ALA A 304 -4.92 0.43 -9.87
N GLU A 305 -5.57 -0.66 -9.47
CA GLU A 305 -5.35 -1.31 -8.19
C GLU A 305 -4.64 -2.65 -8.36
N ILE A 306 -3.86 -3.04 -7.37
CA ILE A 306 -3.15 -4.33 -7.32
C ILE A 306 -3.19 -4.90 -5.90
N GLU A 307 -3.62 -6.16 -5.78
CA GLU A 307 -3.56 -6.90 -4.53
C GLU A 307 -3.06 -8.33 -4.72
N VAL A 308 -2.29 -8.83 -3.75
CA VAL A 308 -1.95 -10.25 -3.63
C VAL A 308 -2.91 -10.88 -2.63
N ASP A 309 -3.45 -12.05 -2.98
CA ASP A 309 -4.37 -12.77 -2.10
C ASP A 309 -3.69 -13.24 -0.80
N ARG A 310 -4.48 -13.52 0.22
CA ARG A 310 -3.96 -13.96 1.53
C ARG A 310 -3.13 -15.24 1.49
N SER A 311 -3.36 -16.09 0.51
CA SER A 311 -2.55 -17.30 0.31
C SER A 311 -1.17 -17.01 -0.29
N GLY A 312 -1.01 -15.87 -0.97
CA GLY A 312 0.19 -15.51 -1.73
C GLY A 312 0.29 -16.23 -3.07
N ARG A 313 -0.79 -16.87 -3.54
CA ARG A 313 -0.80 -17.63 -4.79
C ARG A 313 -1.33 -16.88 -5.99
N PHE A 314 -2.11 -15.83 -5.76
CA PHE A 314 -2.76 -15.08 -6.82
C PHE A 314 -2.57 -13.59 -6.64
N LEU A 315 -2.45 -12.90 -7.77
CA LEU A 315 -2.39 -11.46 -7.85
C LEU A 315 -3.52 -10.96 -8.74
N TYR A 316 -4.16 -9.87 -8.33
CA TYR A 316 -5.27 -9.21 -9.01
C TYR A 316 -4.85 -7.81 -9.40
N ALA A 317 -5.23 -7.38 -10.61
CA ALA A 317 -4.95 -6.04 -11.13
C ALA A 317 -6.17 -5.49 -11.87
N SER A 318 -6.65 -4.28 -11.53
CA SER A 318 -7.78 -3.65 -12.23
C SER A 318 -7.32 -2.76 -13.37
N ASN A 319 -8.14 -2.67 -14.43
CA ASN A 319 -7.86 -1.98 -15.68
C ASN A 319 -9.01 -1.04 -16.04
N ARG A 320 -8.72 0.28 -16.10
CA ARG A 320 -9.69 1.36 -16.38
C ARG A 320 -9.68 1.70 -17.87
N GLY A 321 -10.72 1.32 -18.58
CA GLY A 321 -10.87 1.46 -20.03
C GLY A 321 -11.14 0.13 -20.70
N HIS A 322 -10.43 -0.93 -20.35
CA HIS A 322 -10.83 -2.31 -20.61
C HIS A 322 -11.89 -2.79 -19.60
N ASP A 323 -12.00 -2.09 -18.47
CA ASP A 323 -12.99 -2.30 -17.42
C ASP A 323 -13.03 -3.74 -16.89
N SER A 324 -11.85 -4.25 -16.54
CA SER A 324 -11.64 -5.64 -16.11
C SER A 324 -10.75 -5.76 -14.87
N ILE A 325 -10.76 -6.97 -14.29
CA ILE A 325 -9.71 -7.44 -13.38
C ILE A 325 -8.94 -8.55 -14.07
N THR A 326 -7.62 -8.42 -14.10
CA THR A 326 -6.70 -9.46 -14.53
C THR A 326 -6.22 -10.23 -13.31
N VAL A 327 -6.30 -11.56 -13.39
CA VAL A 327 -5.87 -12.49 -12.36
C VAL A 327 -4.65 -13.24 -12.83
N TYR A 328 -3.60 -13.25 -12.00
CA TYR A 328 -2.39 -14.02 -12.23
C TYR A 328 -2.17 -15.07 -11.15
N ALA A 329 -1.63 -16.21 -11.54
CA ALA A 329 -1.00 -17.14 -10.61
C ALA A 329 0.44 -16.71 -10.36
N ILE A 330 0.88 -16.76 -9.11
CA ILE A 330 2.25 -16.44 -8.68
C ILE A 330 3.03 -17.75 -8.56
N ASP A 331 4.16 -17.86 -9.26
CA ASP A 331 5.14 -18.95 -9.04
C ASP A 331 5.84 -18.72 -7.67
N PRO A 332 5.65 -19.60 -6.70
CA PRO A 332 6.19 -19.37 -5.35
C PRO A 332 7.72 -19.41 -5.28
N ALA A 333 8.40 -20.01 -6.26
CA ALA A 333 9.85 -20.11 -6.29
C ALA A 333 10.52 -18.93 -7.01
N LYS A 334 9.84 -18.39 -8.05
CA LYS A 334 10.40 -17.38 -8.95
C LYS A 334 9.72 -16.01 -8.82
N GLY A 335 8.56 -15.95 -8.18
CA GLY A 335 7.73 -14.74 -8.13
C GLY A 335 7.05 -14.37 -9.45
N THR A 336 7.30 -15.10 -10.53
CA THR A 336 6.77 -14.80 -11.86
C THR A 336 5.25 -15.00 -11.93
N LEU A 337 4.62 -14.22 -12.80
CA LEU A 337 3.18 -14.19 -13.02
C LEU A 337 2.79 -14.98 -14.26
N THR A 338 1.75 -15.80 -14.14
CA THR A 338 1.10 -16.49 -15.26
C THR A 338 -0.37 -16.08 -15.29
N LEU A 339 -0.85 -15.60 -16.44
CA LEU A 339 -2.24 -15.18 -16.61
C LEU A 339 -3.19 -16.37 -16.36
N VAL A 340 -4.18 -16.14 -15.50
CA VAL A 340 -5.25 -17.09 -15.17
C VAL A 340 -6.58 -16.66 -15.79
N GLN A 341 -6.91 -15.38 -15.64
CA GLN A 341 -8.19 -14.84 -16.07
C GLN A 341 -8.07 -13.34 -16.36
N ASN A 342 -8.85 -12.86 -17.32
CA ASN A 342 -9.20 -11.46 -17.45
C ASN A 342 -10.74 -11.40 -17.47
N ILE A 343 -11.36 -10.74 -16.49
CA ILE A 343 -12.81 -10.74 -16.30
C ILE A 343 -13.36 -9.31 -16.30
N PRO A 344 -14.40 -9.02 -17.09
CA PRO A 344 -15.09 -7.72 -17.02
C PRO A 344 -15.66 -7.45 -15.63
N THR A 345 -15.56 -6.20 -15.16
CA THR A 345 -16.11 -5.77 -13.87
C THR A 345 -17.61 -5.48 -13.91
N GLN A 346 -18.23 -5.63 -15.08
CA GLN A 346 -19.66 -5.35 -15.33
C GLN A 346 -20.05 -3.88 -15.11
N GLY A 347 -19.08 -2.99 -15.11
CA GLY A 347 -19.22 -1.54 -14.95
C GLY A 347 -18.04 -0.82 -15.60
N SER A 348 -17.86 0.45 -15.29
CA SER A 348 -16.88 1.30 -15.96
C SER A 348 -15.93 1.96 -14.98
N ILE A 349 -14.63 1.94 -15.34
CA ILE A 349 -13.53 2.53 -14.55
C ILE A 349 -13.41 1.90 -13.17
N PRO A 350 -13.03 0.60 -13.06
CA PRO A 350 -12.74 -0.06 -11.78
C PRO A 350 -11.46 0.52 -11.15
N ARG A 351 -11.60 1.69 -10.50
CA ARG A 351 -10.47 2.44 -9.95
C ARG A 351 -9.84 1.74 -8.74
N ASN A 352 -10.67 1.08 -7.94
CA ASN A 352 -10.22 0.32 -6.79
C ASN A 352 -11.07 -0.95 -6.65
N PHE A 353 -10.46 -1.97 -6.10
CA PHE A 353 -11.13 -3.14 -5.56
C PHE A 353 -10.44 -3.52 -4.25
N ALA A 354 -11.13 -4.31 -3.43
CA ALA A 354 -10.54 -4.85 -2.22
C ALA A 354 -10.92 -6.33 -2.05
N LEU A 355 -9.93 -7.17 -1.73
CA LEU A 355 -10.17 -8.52 -1.22
C LEU A 355 -10.75 -8.43 0.19
N ASP A 356 -11.85 -9.11 0.45
CA ASP A 356 -12.39 -9.17 1.80
C ASP A 356 -11.40 -9.84 2.76
N PRO A 357 -11.45 -9.56 4.08
CA PRO A 357 -10.50 -10.12 5.03
C PRO A 357 -10.51 -11.65 5.13
N THR A 358 -11.51 -12.35 4.60
CA THR A 358 -11.51 -13.82 4.49
C THR A 358 -10.88 -14.33 3.20
N GLY A 359 -10.70 -13.46 2.21
CA GLY A 359 -10.20 -13.76 0.86
C GLY A 359 -11.22 -14.49 -0.02
N LYS A 360 -12.49 -14.56 0.38
CA LYS A 360 -13.54 -15.25 -0.38
C LYS A 360 -14.20 -14.38 -1.43
N TYR A 361 -14.12 -13.07 -1.24
CA TYR A 361 -14.79 -12.10 -2.10
C TYR A 361 -13.84 -10.98 -2.52
N VAL A 362 -14.11 -10.43 -3.69
CA VAL A 362 -13.56 -9.14 -4.14
C VAL A 362 -14.73 -8.19 -4.27
N VAL A 363 -14.62 -7.01 -3.65
CA VAL A 363 -15.56 -5.90 -3.88
C VAL A 363 -14.89 -4.91 -4.83
N VAL A 364 -15.56 -4.60 -5.93
CA VAL A 364 -15.06 -3.70 -6.98
C VAL A 364 -15.84 -2.40 -6.95
N GLY A 365 -15.12 -1.27 -6.93
CA GLY A 365 -15.68 0.06 -7.10
C GLY A 365 -15.53 0.53 -8.55
N ASN A 366 -16.63 0.51 -9.31
CA ASN A 366 -16.68 1.04 -10.67
C ASN A 366 -17.03 2.52 -10.63
N GLN A 367 -15.99 3.37 -10.73
CA GLN A 367 -16.08 4.80 -10.48
C GLN A 367 -17.12 5.52 -11.34
N ILE A 368 -17.12 5.27 -12.66
CA ILE A 368 -17.96 6.06 -13.59
C ILE A 368 -19.35 5.46 -13.76
N SER A 369 -19.51 4.14 -13.62
CA SER A 369 -20.85 3.52 -13.60
C SER A 369 -21.53 3.63 -12.23
N ASN A 370 -20.85 4.23 -11.21
CA ASN A 370 -21.45 4.57 -9.91
C ASN A 370 -21.99 3.37 -9.15
N GLU A 371 -21.15 2.34 -8.96
CA GLU A 371 -21.60 1.09 -8.35
C GLU A 371 -20.49 0.32 -7.67
N LEU A 372 -20.89 -0.48 -6.69
CA LEU A 372 -20.08 -1.54 -6.09
C LEU A 372 -20.61 -2.89 -6.56
N LEU A 373 -19.72 -3.78 -6.97
CA LEU A 373 -20.06 -5.18 -7.30
C LEU A 373 -19.21 -6.14 -6.48
N VAL A 374 -19.80 -7.30 -6.20
CA VAL A 374 -19.13 -8.36 -5.42
C VAL A 374 -18.88 -9.58 -6.31
N PHE A 375 -17.67 -10.10 -6.26
CA PHE A 375 -17.25 -11.31 -6.96
C PHE A 375 -16.84 -12.38 -5.96
N ASP A 376 -17.25 -13.64 -6.18
CA ASP A 376 -16.70 -14.82 -5.51
C ASP A 376 -15.27 -15.08 -5.97
N VAL A 377 -14.38 -15.42 -5.06
CA VAL A 377 -13.02 -15.88 -5.34
C VAL A 377 -12.93 -17.39 -5.24
N ASN A 378 -12.63 -18.06 -6.34
CA ASN A 378 -12.31 -19.48 -6.31
C ASN A 378 -10.98 -19.71 -5.60
N GLN A 379 -11.00 -20.21 -4.39
CA GLN A 379 -9.83 -20.38 -3.54
C GLN A 379 -8.77 -21.35 -4.11
N LYS A 380 -9.13 -22.21 -5.06
CA LYS A 380 -8.21 -23.17 -5.68
C LYS A 380 -7.48 -22.57 -6.89
N TYR A 381 -8.20 -21.80 -7.70
CA TYR A 381 -7.73 -21.32 -9.01
C TYR A 381 -7.51 -19.81 -9.07
N GLY A 382 -7.93 -19.06 -8.03
CA GLY A 382 -7.87 -17.60 -7.99
C GLY A 382 -8.91 -16.89 -8.87
N THR A 383 -9.68 -17.63 -9.68
CA THR A 383 -10.64 -17.04 -10.62
C THR A 383 -11.78 -16.34 -9.89
N LEU A 384 -12.28 -15.27 -10.51
CA LEU A 384 -13.40 -14.47 -10.05
C LEU A 384 -14.69 -14.86 -10.78
N LYS A 385 -15.82 -14.78 -10.07
CA LYS A 385 -17.17 -14.96 -10.62
C LYS A 385 -18.11 -13.93 -10.00
N PRO A 386 -18.91 -13.17 -10.77
CA PRO A 386 -19.91 -12.27 -10.22
C PRO A 386 -20.89 -13.00 -9.31
N THR A 387 -21.19 -12.46 -8.14
CA THR A 387 -22.22 -13.01 -7.23
C THR A 387 -23.63 -12.54 -7.60
N GLY A 388 -23.73 -11.43 -8.32
CA GLY A 388 -24.98 -10.71 -8.56
C GLY A 388 -25.28 -9.63 -7.50
N GLU A 389 -24.49 -9.55 -6.42
CA GLU A 389 -24.61 -8.47 -5.45
C GLU A 389 -24.08 -7.16 -6.05
N LYS A 390 -24.93 -6.15 -6.04
CA LYS A 390 -24.68 -4.82 -6.59
C LYS A 390 -25.31 -3.75 -5.69
N VAL A 391 -24.57 -2.66 -5.50
CA VAL A 391 -25.05 -1.48 -4.75
C VAL A 391 -24.69 -0.22 -5.52
N ASP A 392 -25.65 0.65 -5.73
CA ASP A 392 -25.41 1.96 -6.34
C ASP A 392 -24.71 2.88 -5.35
N LEU A 393 -23.62 3.51 -5.80
CA LEU A 393 -22.82 4.48 -5.05
C LEU A 393 -22.06 5.37 -6.02
N ASP A 394 -22.28 6.68 -5.94
CA ASP A 394 -21.64 7.64 -6.84
C ASP A 394 -20.12 7.66 -6.64
N GLU A 395 -19.39 7.49 -7.73
CA GLU A 395 -17.93 7.62 -7.86
C GLU A 395 -17.10 6.92 -6.75
N PRO A 396 -17.24 5.61 -6.50
CA PRO A 396 -16.43 4.88 -5.53
C PRO A 396 -14.95 4.84 -5.94
N ILE A 397 -14.04 5.14 -4.97
CA ILE A 397 -12.61 5.37 -5.26
C ILE A 397 -11.70 4.44 -4.48
N CYS A 398 -12.02 4.14 -3.22
CA CYS A 398 -11.19 3.33 -2.34
C CYS A 398 -12.09 2.61 -1.33
N ILE A 399 -11.76 1.34 -1.08
CA ILE A 399 -12.54 0.44 -0.21
C ILE A 399 -11.62 -0.09 0.88
N VAL A 400 -12.05 -0.02 2.15
CA VAL A 400 -11.34 -0.63 3.28
C VAL A 400 -12.31 -1.39 4.18
N PHE A 401 -11.83 -2.50 4.75
CA PHE A 401 -12.59 -3.34 5.68
C PHE A 401 -12.07 -3.21 7.11
N VAL A 402 -12.99 -3.18 8.07
CA VAL A 402 -12.72 -3.14 9.50
C VAL A 402 -13.57 -4.22 10.18
N PRO A 403 -13.01 -5.09 11.06
CA PRO A 403 -13.82 -6.06 11.79
C PRO A 403 -14.95 -5.39 12.56
N ALA A 404 -16.17 -5.91 12.44
CA ALA A 404 -17.27 -5.51 13.29
C ALA A 404 -17.22 -6.29 14.63
N ALA A 405 -17.38 -5.59 15.75
CA ALA A 405 -17.36 -6.20 17.08
C ALA A 405 -18.59 -7.10 17.32
#